data_0b9db2027c8911cc5bc2ef3857f1ecb5
#
_entry.id   0b9db2027c8911cc5bc2ef3857f1ecb5
#
_cell.length_a   1.000
_cell.length_b   1.000
_cell.length_c   1.000
_cell.angle_alpha   90.00
_cell.angle_beta   90.00
_cell.angle_gamma   90.00
#
_symmetry.space_group_name_H-M   'P 1'
#
loop_
_entity.id
_entity.type
_entity.pdbx_description
1 polymer ?
#
loop_
_entity_poly.entity_id
_entity_poly.type
_entity_poly.pdbx_seq_one_letter_code
_entity_poly.pdbx_strand_id
1 'polypeptide(L)'
;MRRLLPTAFSLALVLLGAALPALPASAQKVVRGETPYATRDDAMQFADDVAARRNLDRAWVRATIGNARLLPNVPRLMLPAPRGTAKNWRVYRSRFIDPVRIGAGVRFWRANAATLTRAEAEYGVPAEIIVGIVGVETIYGRTMGNFRVIDALATLSFDFPQGHPRAAERQAFFRGELESFLSTESRTAENPMVPVGSYAGAMGMPQFMPSSIAKYAIDYDGDGRIDLVDNPTDVIGSVASYFKAFGWQPGMQPIYPVGFDEARLKKEVLLAPDILPSFSADSFVAAGAVPEGEGLRHKGLLALIELQNGADAAPTYVAGTRNFYVITRYNWSSYYAMSVLDLGQEVKAAMEQ
;
A
#
# COMPACT_ATOMS: atom_id res chain seq x y z
N MET A 1 -10.13 -26.34 15.54
CA MET A 1 -10.03 -26.00 14.11
C MET A 1 -9.52 -24.56 13.99
N ARG A 2 -8.22 -24.38 13.77
CA ARG A 2 -7.59 -23.06 13.55
C ARG A 2 -7.92 -22.62 12.13
N ARG A 3 -8.80 -21.65 11.97
CA ARG A 3 -9.00 -20.96 10.68
C ARG A 3 -7.76 -20.10 10.44
N LEU A 4 -6.94 -20.51 9.49
CA LEU A 4 -5.88 -19.72 8.92
C LEU A 4 -6.52 -18.49 8.25
N LEU A 5 -6.35 -17.32 8.82
CA LEU A 5 -6.65 -16.05 8.16
C LEU A 5 -5.72 -15.92 6.95
N PRO A 6 -6.23 -15.53 5.77
CA PRO A 6 -5.37 -15.31 4.61
C PRO A 6 -4.37 -14.21 4.93
N THR A 7 -3.09 -14.53 4.90
CA THR A 7 -1.99 -13.59 4.99
C THR A 7 -1.99 -12.72 3.73
N ALA A 8 -2.66 -11.58 3.81
CA ALA A 8 -2.53 -10.55 2.79
C ALA A 8 -1.13 -9.92 2.95
N PHE A 9 -0.25 -10.22 2.00
CA PHE A 9 1.09 -9.66 1.96
C PHE A 9 1.01 -8.26 1.36
N SER A 10 1.17 -7.23 2.19
CA SER A 10 1.39 -5.88 1.72
C SER A 10 2.85 -5.68 1.37
N LEU A 11 3.10 -5.12 0.21
CA LEU A 11 4.42 -4.73 -0.28
C LEU A 11 4.86 -3.51 0.51
N ALA A 12 5.89 -3.61 1.35
CA ALA A 12 6.57 -2.43 1.86
C ALA A 12 7.32 -1.78 0.69
N LEU A 13 6.63 -0.93 -0.05
CA LEU A 13 7.21 -0.08 -1.08
C LEU A 13 7.98 1.02 -0.35
N VAL A 14 9.28 0.82 -0.12
CA VAL A 14 10.16 1.89 0.31
C VAL A 14 10.35 2.79 -0.90
N LEU A 15 9.50 3.81 -1.05
CA LEU A 15 9.73 4.89 -2.00
C LEU A 15 11.00 5.64 -1.55
N LEU A 16 12.16 5.22 -2.06
CA LEU A 16 13.36 6.04 -2.09
C LEU A 16 13.14 7.12 -3.16
N GLY A 17 12.39 8.15 -2.80
CA GLY A 17 12.22 9.34 -3.63
C GLY A 17 13.45 10.21 -3.53
N ALA A 18 14.34 10.15 -4.51
CA ALA A 18 15.16 11.31 -4.84
C ALA A 18 14.20 12.44 -5.27
N ALA A 19 14.30 13.61 -4.64
CA ALA A 19 13.52 14.78 -4.99
C ALA A 19 13.96 15.30 -6.36
N LEU A 20 13.38 14.76 -7.43
CA LEU A 20 13.40 15.36 -8.76
C LEU A 20 12.17 16.26 -8.89
N PRO A 21 12.26 17.41 -9.58
CA PRO A 21 11.10 18.25 -9.83
C PRO A 21 10.04 17.44 -10.55
N ALA A 22 8.84 17.39 -9.99
CA ALA A 22 7.73 16.62 -10.52
C ALA A 22 7.30 17.19 -11.88
N LEU A 23 7.70 16.53 -12.96
CA LEU A 23 7.08 16.70 -14.27
C LEU A 23 5.69 16.07 -14.22
N PRO A 24 4.70 16.61 -14.97
CA PRO A 24 3.38 15.99 -15.05
C PRO A 24 3.51 14.55 -15.53
N ALA A 25 2.67 13.65 -14.98
CA ALA A 25 2.73 12.19 -15.23
C ALA A 25 2.77 11.84 -16.74
N SER A 26 2.12 12.64 -17.58
CA SER A 26 2.10 12.51 -19.05
C SER A 26 3.44 12.76 -19.76
N ALA A 27 4.45 13.29 -19.05
CA ALA A 27 5.75 13.66 -19.64
C ALA A 27 6.88 12.68 -19.27
N GLN A 28 6.63 11.68 -18.42
CA GLN A 28 7.66 10.73 -18.03
C GLN A 28 7.82 9.65 -19.12
N LYS A 29 9.05 9.48 -19.61
CA LYS A 29 9.36 8.41 -20.58
C LYS A 29 9.08 7.04 -19.96
N VAL A 30 8.27 6.22 -20.63
CA VAL A 30 7.99 4.84 -20.19
C VAL A 30 9.29 4.03 -20.15
N VAL A 31 9.58 3.44 -19.00
CA VAL A 31 10.70 2.52 -18.80
C VAL A 31 10.27 1.14 -19.29
N ARG A 32 10.99 0.63 -20.28
CA ARG A 32 10.82 -0.73 -20.82
C ARG A 32 12.06 -1.55 -20.55
N GLY A 33 11.87 -2.84 -20.36
CA GLY A 33 12.98 -3.78 -20.20
C GLY A 33 13.76 -4.01 -21.50
N GLU A 34 14.86 -4.76 -21.40
CA GLU A 34 15.81 -4.97 -22.50
C GLU A 34 15.62 -6.33 -23.18
N THR A 35 15.72 -7.42 -22.40
CA THR A 35 15.71 -8.80 -22.92
C THR A 35 14.31 -9.42 -22.79
N PRO A 36 13.72 -9.94 -23.87
CA PRO A 36 12.41 -10.58 -23.82
C PRO A 36 12.46 -11.95 -23.15
N TYR A 37 11.33 -12.39 -22.59
CA TYR A 37 11.19 -13.68 -21.91
C TYR A 37 10.82 -14.84 -22.83
N ALA A 38 10.63 -14.60 -24.14
CA ALA A 38 10.15 -15.60 -25.10
C ALA A 38 11.03 -16.87 -25.19
N THR A 39 12.33 -16.76 -24.92
CA THR A 39 13.30 -17.87 -24.97
C THR A 39 13.58 -18.51 -23.61
N ARG A 40 12.88 -18.08 -22.55
CA ARG A 40 13.04 -18.59 -21.19
C ARG A 40 12.07 -19.74 -20.94
N ASP A 41 12.59 -20.95 -20.73
CA ASP A 41 11.76 -22.15 -20.50
C ASP A 41 10.88 -22.01 -19.26
N ASP A 42 11.42 -21.49 -18.16
CA ASP A 42 10.68 -21.28 -16.91
C ASP A 42 9.52 -20.28 -17.06
N ALA A 43 9.70 -19.22 -17.87
CA ALA A 43 8.65 -18.25 -18.15
C ALA A 43 7.57 -18.84 -19.08
N MET A 44 7.97 -19.61 -20.07
CA MET A 44 7.06 -20.29 -21.00
C MET A 44 6.27 -21.42 -20.34
N GLN A 45 6.90 -22.17 -19.43
CA GLN A 45 6.18 -23.16 -18.61
C GLN A 45 5.15 -22.49 -17.70
N PHE A 46 5.55 -21.40 -17.03
CA PHE A 46 4.61 -20.60 -16.20
C PHE A 46 3.44 -20.08 -17.04
N ALA A 47 3.69 -19.63 -18.28
CA ALA A 47 2.63 -19.19 -19.18
C ALA A 47 1.62 -20.29 -19.49
N ASP A 48 2.10 -21.52 -19.76
CA ASP A 48 1.26 -22.68 -20.03
C ASP A 48 0.43 -23.06 -18.80
N ASP A 49 1.04 -23.04 -17.60
CA ASP A 49 0.39 -23.35 -16.33
C ASP A 49 -0.71 -22.32 -15.99
N VAL A 50 -0.46 -21.04 -16.23
CA VAL A 50 -1.45 -19.96 -16.02
C VAL A 50 -2.60 -20.11 -17.01
N ALA A 51 -2.31 -20.33 -18.30
CA ALA A 51 -3.34 -20.52 -19.31
C ALA A 51 -4.28 -21.66 -18.93
N ALA A 52 -3.72 -22.81 -18.48
CA ALA A 52 -4.51 -23.97 -18.05
C ALA A 52 -5.35 -23.67 -16.79
N ARG A 53 -4.73 -23.08 -15.75
CA ARG A 53 -5.45 -22.80 -14.47
C ARG A 53 -6.55 -21.77 -14.58
N ARG A 54 -6.37 -20.76 -15.45
CA ARG A 54 -7.30 -19.64 -15.61
C ARG A 54 -8.21 -19.76 -16.82
N ASN A 55 -8.10 -20.85 -17.57
CA ASN A 55 -8.82 -21.06 -18.82
C ASN A 55 -8.65 -19.87 -19.79
N LEU A 56 -7.39 -19.45 -20.00
CA LEU A 56 -7.02 -18.39 -20.92
C LEU A 56 -6.48 -18.97 -22.23
N ASP A 57 -6.51 -18.18 -23.29
CA ASP A 57 -5.87 -18.57 -24.55
C ASP A 57 -4.35 -18.73 -24.36
N ARG A 58 -3.87 -19.97 -24.59
CA ARG A 58 -2.47 -20.33 -24.36
C ARG A 58 -1.50 -19.52 -25.26
N ALA A 59 -1.88 -19.29 -26.51
CA ALA A 59 -1.04 -18.55 -27.43
C ALA A 59 -0.91 -17.07 -27.00
N TRP A 60 -2.03 -16.48 -26.56
CA TRP A 60 -2.04 -15.13 -26.03
C TRP A 60 -1.20 -14.98 -24.77
N VAL A 61 -1.32 -15.89 -23.78
CA VAL A 61 -0.53 -15.85 -22.55
C VAL A 61 0.96 -15.99 -22.84
N ARG A 62 1.35 -16.95 -23.68
CA ARG A 62 2.74 -17.12 -24.11
C ARG A 62 3.29 -15.91 -24.84
N ALA A 63 2.51 -15.33 -25.75
CA ALA A 63 2.92 -14.12 -26.47
C ALA A 63 3.06 -12.93 -25.52
N THR A 64 2.14 -12.75 -24.57
CA THR A 64 2.16 -11.66 -23.60
C THR A 64 3.38 -11.75 -22.67
N ILE A 65 3.62 -12.90 -22.04
CA ILE A 65 4.81 -13.11 -21.20
C ILE A 65 6.09 -13.08 -22.04
N GLY A 66 6.08 -13.67 -23.22
CA GLY A 66 7.24 -13.70 -24.10
C GLY A 66 7.68 -12.30 -24.58
N ASN A 67 6.75 -11.38 -24.75
CA ASN A 67 7.02 -9.97 -25.11
C ASN A 67 7.36 -9.08 -23.91
N ALA A 68 7.14 -9.55 -22.67
CA ALA A 68 7.64 -8.86 -21.50
C ALA A 68 9.17 -8.88 -21.50
N ARG A 69 9.80 -7.87 -20.91
CA ARG A 69 11.25 -7.69 -20.95
C ARG A 69 11.84 -7.51 -19.58
N LEU A 70 13.00 -8.11 -19.35
CA LEU A 70 13.78 -7.97 -18.12
C LEU A 70 14.15 -6.51 -17.86
N LEU A 71 13.87 -6.03 -16.67
CA LEU A 71 14.29 -4.74 -16.12
C LEU A 71 15.51 -4.94 -15.21
N PRO A 72 16.76 -4.77 -15.68
CA PRO A 72 17.95 -5.25 -14.95
C PRO A 72 18.16 -4.61 -13.57
N ASN A 73 17.67 -3.38 -13.39
CA ASN A 73 17.82 -2.62 -12.15
C ASN A 73 16.74 -2.92 -11.10
N VAL A 74 15.57 -3.46 -11.50
CA VAL A 74 14.43 -3.66 -10.62
C VAL A 74 14.70 -4.66 -9.49
N PRO A 75 15.36 -5.81 -9.71
CA PRO A 75 15.66 -6.75 -8.63
C PRO A 75 16.42 -6.11 -7.47
N ARG A 76 17.37 -5.22 -7.76
CA ARG A 76 18.16 -4.52 -6.73
C ARG A 76 17.31 -3.63 -5.82
N LEU A 77 16.24 -3.04 -6.36
CA LEU A 77 15.31 -2.18 -5.60
C LEU A 77 14.48 -2.97 -4.58
N MET A 78 14.42 -4.29 -4.72
CA MET A 78 13.69 -5.17 -3.80
C MET A 78 14.52 -5.59 -2.59
N LEU A 79 15.82 -5.37 -2.59
CA LEU A 79 16.66 -5.71 -1.46
C LEU A 79 16.38 -4.80 -0.26
N PRO A 80 16.33 -5.34 0.96
CA PRO A 80 16.15 -4.53 2.16
C PRO A 80 17.33 -3.57 2.34
N ALA A 81 17.07 -2.48 3.07
CA ALA A 81 18.13 -1.56 3.48
C ALA A 81 19.25 -2.31 4.25
N PRO A 82 20.52 -1.85 4.17
CA PRO A 82 21.61 -2.44 4.92
C PRO A 82 21.27 -2.56 6.43
N ARG A 83 21.74 -3.65 7.05
CA ARG A 83 21.58 -3.85 8.50
C ARG A 83 22.19 -2.67 9.26
N GLY A 84 21.50 -2.23 10.31
CA GLY A 84 21.96 -1.10 11.14
C GLY A 84 21.54 0.29 10.66
N THR A 85 20.80 0.40 9.56
CA THR A 85 20.16 1.67 9.20
C THR A 85 19.16 2.06 10.27
N ALA A 86 19.46 3.10 11.04
CA ALA A 86 18.58 3.57 12.10
C ALA A 86 17.27 4.08 11.50
N LYS A 87 16.16 3.58 11.99
CA LYS A 87 14.84 4.10 11.65
C LYS A 87 14.69 5.49 12.26
N ASN A 88 14.15 6.44 11.50
CA ASN A 88 13.90 7.80 11.98
C ASN A 88 12.55 8.29 11.49
N TRP A 89 11.58 8.34 12.40
CA TRP A 89 10.22 8.76 12.09
C TRP A 89 10.15 10.21 11.60
N ARG A 90 10.88 11.12 12.23
CA ARG A 90 10.87 12.53 11.83
C ARG A 90 11.31 12.70 10.38
N VAL A 91 12.39 12.00 10.00
CA VAL A 91 12.90 12.00 8.61
C VAL A 91 11.94 11.27 7.66
N TYR A 92 11.33 10.19 8.11
CA TYR A 92 10.34 9.47 7.29
C TYR A 92 9.09 10.33 7.07
N ARG A 93 8.54 10.91 8.12
CA ARG A 93 7.38 11.81 8.11
C ARG A 93 7.58 13.00 7.15
N SER A 94 8.74 13.64 7.20
CA SER A 94 9.02 14.82 6.36
C SER A 94 9.02 14.55 4.85
N ARG A 95 9.06 13.29 4.43
CA ARG A 95 8.93 12.90 3.02
C ARG A 95 7.49 12.97 2.50
N PHE A 96 6.52 12.94 3.42
CA PHE A 96 5.09 12.89 3.09
C PHE A 96 4.34 14.13 3.55
N ILE A 97 4.83 14.80 4.59
CA ILE A 97 4.19 15.99 5.15
C ILE A 97 4.96 17.21 4.70
N ASP A 98 4.59 17.73 3.54
CA ASP A 98 5.19 18.91 2.91
C ASP A 98 4.10 19.80 2.27
N PRO A 99 4.37 21.12 2.09
CA PRO A 99 3.37 22.06 1.57
C PRO A 99 2.84 21.70 0.17
N VAL A 100 3.65 21.07 -0.68
CA VAL A 100 3.25 20.68 -2.06
C VAL A 100 2.20 19.61 -2.00
N ARG A 101 2.43 18.58 -1.16
CA ARG A 101 1.52 17.45 -1.00
C ARG A 101 0.23 17.88 -0.28
N ILE A 102 0.34 18.69 0.79
CA ILE A 102 -0.84 19.26 1.50
C ILE A 102 -1.68 20.08 0.54
N GLY A 103 -1.07 21.02 -0.20
CA GLY A 103 -1.80 21.84 -1.17
C GLY A 103 -2.42 21.05 -2.31
N ALA A 104 -1.78 19.96 -2.75
CA ALA A 104 -2.40 19.04 -3.72
C ALA A 104 -3.58 18.29 -3.11
N GLY A 105 -3.49 17.90 -1.83
CA GLY A 105 -4.57 17.25 -1.09
C GLY A 105 -5.79 18.12 -0.93
N VAL A 106 -5.61 19.39 -0.58
CA VAL A 106 -6.70 20.37 -0.51
C VAL A 106 -7.43 20.49 -1.86
N ARG A 107 -6.70 20.59 -2.97
CA ARG A 107 -7.31 20.63 -4.31
C ARG A 107 -8.06 19.33 -4.64
N PHE A 108 -7.46 18.19 -4.36
CA PHE A 108 -8.08 16.88 -4.58
C PHE A 108 -9.37 16.73 -3.76
N TRP A 109 -9.35 17.10 -2.49
CA TRP A 109 -10.51 17.04 -1.61
C TRP A 109 -11.62 17.95 -2.09
N ARG A 110 -11.32 19.22 -2.39
CA ARG A 110 -12.32 20.18 -2.90
C ARG A 110 -12.97 19.73 -4.21
N ALA A 111 -12.16 19.20 -5.14
CA ALA A 111 -12.65 18.71 -6.41
C ALA A 111 -13.54 17.46 -6.29
N ASN A 112 -13.34 16.65 -5.25
CA ASN A 112 -14.00 15.36 -5.08
C ASN A 112 -14.85 15.27 -3.79
N ALA A 113 -15.26 16.43 -3.22
CA ALA A 113 -15.91 16.49 -1.91
C ALA A 113 -17.17 15.62 -1.84
N ALA A 114 -18.02 15.67 -2.85
CA ALA A 114 -19.26 14.88 -2.91
C ALA A 114 -18.97 13.36 -2.92
N THR A 115 -17.97 12.93 -3.70
CA THR A 115 -17.56 11.53 -3.79
C THR A 115 -16.96 11.03 -2.47
N LEU A 116 -16.12 11.84 -1.83
CA LEU A 116 -15.53 11.53 -0.53
C LEU A 116 -16.61 11.40 0.56
N THR A 117 -17.58 12.33 0.60
CA THR A 117 -18.73 12.26 1.52
C THR A 117 -19.57 11.01 1.28
N ARG A 118 -19.83 10.65 0.01
CA ARG A 118 -20.55 9.42 -0.34
C ARG A 118 -19.78 8.18 0.12
N ALA A 119 -18.47 8.11 -0.14
CA ALA A 119 -17.65 6.99 0.26
C ALA A 119 -17.57 6.82 1.79
N GLU A 120 -17.48 7.93 2.53
CA GLU A 120 -17.53 7.90 3.99
C GLU A 120 -18.88 7.38 4.50
N ALA A 121 -19.99 7.82 3.91
CA ALA A 121 -21.33 7.34 4.29
C ALA A 121 -21.54 5.85 3.99
N GLU A 122 -21.06 5.36 2.83
CA GLU A 122 -21.25 3.98 2.39
C GLU A 122 -20.32 2.97 3.07
N TYR A 123 -19.06 3.34 3.26
CA TYR A 123 -18.01 2.45 3.75
C TYR A 123 -17.59 2.73 5.20
N GLY A 124 -17.97 3.88 5.73
CA GLY A 124 -17.58 4.34 7.08
C GLY A 124 -16.08 4.67 7.18
N VAL A 125 -15.41 4.91 6.07
CA VAL A 125 -13.99 5.29 6.01
C VAL A 125 -13.92 6.81 5.90
N PRO A 126 -13.36 7.54 6.89
CA PRO A 126 -13.30 8.99 6.85
C PRO A 126 -12.56 9.52 5.63
N ALA A 127 -13.02 10.66 5.10
CA ALA A 127 -12.43 11.27 3.90
C ALA A 127 -10.92 11.52 4.05
N GLU A 128 -10.46 11.96 5.24
CA GLU A 128 -9.04 12.18 5.52
C GLU A 128 -8.18 10.91 5.37
N ILE A 129 -8.73 9.73 5.62
CA ILE A 129 -8.00 8.46 5.44
C ILE A 129 -7.80 8.17 3.95
N ILE A 130 -8.84 8.31 3.15
CA ILE A 130 -8.79 8.11 1.69
C ILE A 130 -7.82 9.12 1.06
N VAL A 131 -7.95 10.39 1.43
CA VAL A 131 -7.06 11.47 0.98
C VAL A 131 -5.61 11.22 1.40
N GLY A 132 -5.39 10.76 2.64
CA GLY A 132 -4.07 10.37 3.13
C GLY A 132 -3.43 9.27 2.30
N ILE A 133 -4.18 8.21 1.95
CA ILE A 133 -3.69 7.11 1.09
C ILE A 133 -3.26 7.65 -0.28
N VAL A 134 -4.17 8.31 -1.01
CA VAL A 134 -3.87 8.77 -2.37
C VAL A 134 -2.73 9.79 -2.39
N GLY A 135 -2.64 10.60 -1.33
CA GLY A 135 -1.57 11.57 -1.15
C GLY A 135 -0.21 10.92 -0.87
N VAL A 136 -0.15 9.92 0.00
CA VAL A 136 1.08 9.18 0.30
C VAL A 136 1.55 8.39 -0.90
N GLU A 137 0.64 7.70 -1.60
CA GLU A 137 0.98 6.81 -2.71
C GLU A 137 1.49 7.58 -3.94
N THR A 138 0.76 8.58 -4.38
CA THR A 138 1.05 9.15 -5.71
C THR A 138 1.02 10.68 -5.78
N ILE A 139 0.90 11.37 -4.65
CA ILE A 139 0.65 12.82 -4.65
C ILE A 139 -0.56 13.13 -5.54
N TYR A 140 -1.63 12.39 -5.32
CA TYR A 140 -2.90 12.55 -6.05
C TYR A 140 -2.73 12.38 -7.57
N GLY A 141 -2.06 11.31 -7.99
CA GLY A 141 -1.84 10.96 -9.39
C GLY A 141 -0.60 11.56 -10.05
N ARG A 142 0.20 12.39 -9.33
CA ARG A 142 1.40 13.01 -9.93
C ARG A 142 2.57 12.05 -10.13
N THR A 143 2.65 10.97 -9.35
CA THR A 143 3.81 10.06 -9.31
C THR A 143 3.36 8.59 -9.29
N MET A 144 2.61 8.17 -10.30
CA MET A 144 2.08 6.79 -10.39
C MET A 144 3.10 5.75 -10.88
N GLY A 145 4.31 6.18 -11.21
CA GLY A 145 5.33 5.35 -11.84
C GLY A 145 5.23 5.34 -13.36
N ASN A 146 6.31 4.88 -13.99
CA ASN A 146 6.43 4.86 -15.45
C ASN A 146 7.06 3.56 -15.98
N PHE A 147 7.11 2.52 -15.16
CA PHE A 147 7.54 1.20 -15.60
C PHE A 147 6.38 0.49 -16.29
N ARG A 148 6.66 -0.19 -17.40
CA ARG A 148 5.65 -1.05 -18.00
C ARG A 148 5.35 -2.20 -17.03
N VAL A 149 4.08 -2.34 -16.64
CA VAL A 149 3.65 -3.23 -15.54
C VAL A 149 4.00 -4.69 -15.84
N ILE A 150 3.75 -5.16 -17.05
CA ILE A 150 4.08 -6.54 -17.44
C ILE A 150 5.58 -6.83 -17.34
N ASP A 151 6.46 -5.86 -17.65
CA ASP A 151 7.91 -6.02 -17.53
C ASP A 151 8.33 -6.10 -16.06
N ALA A 152 7.76 -5.23 -15.21
CA ALA A 152 8.05 -5.23 -13.77
C ALA A 152 7.62 -6.55 -13.11
N LEU A 153 6.39 -6.99 -13.39
CA LEU A 153 5.85 -8.23 -12.84
C LEU A 153 6.62 -9.47 -13.36
N ALA A 154 6.93 -9.55 -14.66
CA ALA A 154 7.72 -10.64 -15.22
C ALA A 154 9.13 -10.67 -14.60
N THR A 155 9.79 -9.51 -14.49
CA THR A 155 11.11 -9.41 -13.87
C THR A 155 11.10 -9.95 -12.44
N LEU A 156 10.15 -9.54 -11.63
CA LEU A 156 10.07 -9.98 -10.24
C LEU A 156 9.52 -11.41 -10.07
N SER A 157 8.86 -11.94 -11.11
CA SER A 157 8.40 -13.34 -11.15
C SER A 157 9.51 -14.33 -11.49
N PHE A 158 10.47 -13.93 -12.32
CA PHE A 158 11.49 -14.86 -12.87
C PHE A 158 12.91 -14.53 -12.41
N ASP A 159 13.19 -13.28 -12.06
CA ASP A 159 14.53 -12.78 -11.71
C ASP A 159 14.55 -12.05 -10.34
N PHE A 160 13.73 -12.52 -9.39
CA PHE A 160 13.72 -11.97 -8.04
C PHE A 160 15.09 -12.16 -7.35
N PRO A 161 15.62 -11.14 -6.63
CA PRO A 161 16.97 -11.21 -6.07
C PRO A 161 17.08 -12.27 -4.97
N GLN A 162 17.91 -13.28 -5.17
CA GLN A 162 18.11 -14.40 -4.24
C GLN A 162 18.76 -13.99 -2.91
N GLY A 163 19.42 -12.82 -2.86
CA GLY A 163 19.93 -12.23 -1.61
C GLY A 163 18.86 -11.68 -0.68
N HIS A 164 17.60 -11.64 -1.09
CA HIS A 164 16.52 -11.19 -0.22
C HIS A 164 16.17 -12.29 0.82
N PRO A 165 16.01 -11.98 2.13
CA PRO A 165 15.76 -12.98 3.19
C PRO A 165 14.53 -13.87 2.96
N ARG A 166 13.55 -13.39 2.19
CA ARG A 166 12.30 -14.09 1.84
C ARG A 166 12.16 -14.22 0.32
N ALA A 167 13.25 -14.55 -0.39
CA ALA A 167 13.28 -14.53 -1.85
C ALA A 167 12.20 -15.43 -2.47
N ALA A 168 12.12 -16.69 -2.07
CA ALA A 168 11.16 -17.64 -2.62
C ALA A 168 9.69 -17.21 -2.42
N GLU A 169 9.36 -16.72 -1.23
CA GLU A 169 8.02 -16.25 -0.90
C GLU A 169 7.65 -14.99 -1.71
N ARG A 170 8.59 -14.07 -1.84
CA ARG A 170 8.36 -12.84 -2.61
C ARG A 170 8.25 -13.13 -4.10
N GLN A 171 9.06 -14.02 -4.63
CA GLN A 171 8.96 -14.46 -6.03
C GLN A 171 7.60 -15.13 -6.30
N ALA A 172 7.13 -16.01 -5.40
CA ALA A 172 5.82 -16.62 -5.51
C ALA A 172 4.68 -15.58 -5.47
N PHE A 173 4.81 -14.55 -4.62
CA PHE A 173 3.88 -13.41 -4.60
C PHE A 173 3.80 -12.72 -5.97
N PHE A 174 4.94 -12.36 -6.58
CA PHE A 174 4.94 -11.69 -7.89
C PHE A 174 4.42 -12.56 -9.02
N ARG A 175 4.64 -13.88 -8.96
CA ARG A 175 3.99 -14.83 -9.88
C ARG A 175 2.47 -14.79 -9.76
N GLY A 176 1.93 -14.69 -8.56
CA GLY A 176 0.50 -14.51 -8.32
C GLY A 176 -0.03 -13.17 -8.84
N GLU A 177 0.75 -12.10 -8.72
CA GLU A 177 0.38 -10.78 -9.26
C GLU A 177 0.42 -10.75 -10.78
N LEU A 178 1.42 -11.39 -11.41
CA LEU A 178 1.48 -11.56 -12.86
C LEU A 178 0.29 -12.36 -13.40
N GLU A 179 -0.08 -13.46 -12.71
CA GLU A 179 -1.27 -14.25 -13.06
C GLU A 179 -2.56 -13.44 -12.92
N SER A 180 -2.68 -12.62 -11.87
CA SER A 180 -3.83 -11.74 -11.66
C SER A 180 -3.92 -10.65 -12.74
N PHE A 181 -2.79 -10.06 -13.12
CA PHE A 181 -2.69 -9.09 -14.20
C PHE A 181 -3.18 -9.69 -15.53
N LEU A 182 -2.62 -10.84 -15.94
CA LEU A 182 -3.03 -11.54 -17.16
C LEU A 182 -4.52 -11.88 -17.17
N SER A 183 -5.06 -12.30 -16.03
CA SER A 183 -6.49 -12.64 -15.91
C SER A 183 -7.38 -11.42 -16.08
N THR A 184 -6.95 -10.24 -15.64
CA THR A 184 -7.69 -8.98 -15.80
C THR A 184 -7.62 -8.49 -17.23
N GLU A 185 -6.42 -8.37 -17.81
CA GLU A 185 -6.21 -7.89 -19.18
C GLU A 185 -6.93 -8.77 -20.21
N SER A 186 -6.97 -10.09 -20.00
CA SER A 186 -7.70 -11.00 -20.87
C SER A 186 -9.22 -10.75 -20.86
N ARG A 187 -9.78 -10.29 -19.75
CA ARG A 187 -11.23 -10.02 -19.62
C ARG A 187 -11.61 -8.66 -20.20
N THR A 188 -10.75 -7.66 -20.04
CA THR A 188 -10.99 -6.32 -20.56
C THR A 188 -10.65 -6.21 -22.05
N ALA A 189 -9.99 -7.20 -22.61
CA ALA A 189 -9.45 -7.20 -23.97
C ALA A 189 -8.52 -6.00 -24.26
N GLU A 190 -7.94 -5.41 -23.23
CA GLU A 190 -6.96 -4.34 -23.34
C GLU A 190 -5.58 -4.88 -23.72
N ASN A 191 -4.73 -4.00 -24.25
CA ASN A 191 -3.37 -4.39 -24.60
C ASN A 191 -2.48 -4.45 -23.34
N PRO A 192 -2.02 -5.63 -22.89
CA PRO A 192 -1.23 -5.78 -21.67
C PRO A 192 0.16 -5.12 -21.72
N MET A 193 0.55 -4.62 -22.90
CA MET A 193 1.81 -3.89 -23.08
C MET A 193 1.70 -2.39 -22.79
N VAL A 194 0.49 -1.87 -22.52
CA VAL A 194 0.24 -0.43 -22.31
C VAL A 194 0.32 -0.01 -20.85
N PRO A 195 -0.24 -0.73 -19.87
CA PRO A 195 -0.28 -0.28 -18.49
C PRO A 195 1.11 0.05 -17.93
N VAL A 196 1.18 1.21 -17.26
CA VAL A 196 2.38 1.67 -16.55
C VAL A 196 2.08 1.83 -15.06
N GLY A 197 3.13 1.68 -14.24
CA GLY A 197 3.01 1.74 -12.80
C GLY A 197 4.37 1.81 -12.11
N SER A 198 4.41 1.39 -10.86
CA SER A 198 5.66 1.34 -10.10
C SER A 198 6.60 0.24 -10.62
N TYR A 199 7.87 0.30 -10.21
CA TYR A 199 8.84 -0.76 -10.50
C TYR A 199 8.45 -2.15 -9.94
N ALA A 200 7.47 -2.21 -9.05
CA ALA A 200 6.91 -3.44 -8.50
C ALA A 200 5.56 -3.84 -9.12
N GLY A 201 5.08 -3.10 -10.13
CA GLY A 201 3.84 -3.39 -10.83
C GLY A 201 2.56 -2.90 -10.14
N ALA A 202 2.65 -1.99 -9.17
CA ALA A 202 1.50 -1.31 -8.61
C ALA A 202 0.98 -0.23 -9.55
N MET A 203 -0.34 -0.06 -9.65
CA MET A 203 -1.00 0.73 -10.68
C MET A 203 -1.93 1.81 -10.14
N GLY A 204 -2.04 2.90 -10.92
CA GLY A 204 -2.97 3.99 -10.72
C GLY A 204 -2.68 4.87 -9.50
N MET A 205 -3.57 5.82 -9.23
CA MET A 205 -3.46 6.73 -8.07
C MET A 205 -3.36 5.98 -6.73
N PRO A 206 -4.10 4.87 -6.51
CA PRO A 206 -4.06 4.15 -5.24
C PRO A 206 -2.91 3.13 -5.15
N GLN A 207 -2.08 2.98 -6.18
CA GLN A 207 -0.98 2.01 -6.25
C GLN A 207 -1.42 0.57 -5.88
N PHE A 208 -2.55 0.15 -6.44
CA PHE A 208 -3.05 -1.21 -6.26
C PHE A 208 -2.21 -2.22 -7.05
N MET A 209 -1.88 -3.33 -6.39
CA MET A 209 -1.38 -4.51 -7.09
C MET A 209 -2.49 -5.16 -7.92
N PRO A 210 -2.18 -5.90 -9.00
CA PRO A 210 -3.19 -6.54 -9.84
C PRO A 210 -4.22 -7.37 -9.09
N SER A 211 -3.79 -8.11 -8.08
CA SER A 211 -4.70 -8.89 -7.23
C SER A 211 -5.62 -8.01 -6.37
N SER A 212 -5.17 -6.82 -6.00
CA SER A 212 -5.99 -5.84 -5.27
C SER A 212 -7.00 -5.18 -6.20
N ILE A 213 -6.61 -4.87 -7.44
CA ILE A 213 -7.54 -4.38 -8.47
C ILE A 213 -8.66 -5.41 -8.67
N ALA A 214 -8.30 -6.67 -8.94
CA ALA A 214 -9.26 -7.72 -9.19
C ALA A 214 -10.27 -7.96 -8.03
N LYS A 215 -9.91 -7.61 -6.80
CA LYS A 215 -10.72 -7.91 -5.60
C LYS A 215 -11.46 -6.70 -5.05
N TYR A 216 -10.89 -5.50 -5.16
CA TYR A 216 -11.33 -4.34 -4.40
C TYR A 216 -11.62 -3.11 -5.27
N ALA A 217 -11.09 -3.06 -6.50
CA ALA A 217 -11.41 -1.96 -7.40
C ALA A 217 -12.86 -2.04 -7.86
N ILE A 218 -13.51 -0.90 -7.91
CA ILE A 218 -14.93 -0.78 -8.29
C ILE A 218 -15.13 0.39 -9.24
N ASP A 219 -16.04 0.21 -10.18
CA ASP A 219 -16.65 1.27 -10.97
C ASP A 219 -17.60 2.06 -10.05
N TYR A 220 -17.11 3.17 -9.49
CA TYR A 220 -17.83 3.87 -8.45
C TYR A 220 -18.71 5.00 -9.00
N ASP A 221 -18.52 5.45 -10.24
CA ASP A 221 -19.44 6.38 -10.91
C ASP A 221 -20.47 5.67 -11.82
N GLY A 222 -20.28 4.37 -12.08
CA GLY A 222 -21.22 3.55 -12.83
C GLY A 222 -21.14 3.73 -14.33
N ASP A 223 -19.99 4.17 -14.87
CA ASP A 223 -19.79 4.38 -16.30
C ASP A 223 -19.53 3.08 -17.08
N GLY A 224 -19.41 1.94 -16.39
CA GLY A 224 -19.16 0.60 -16.93
C GLY A 224 -17.68 0.24 -17.00
N ARG A 225 -16.78 1.06 -16.43
CA ARG A 225 -15.35 0.90 -16.46
C ARG A 225 -14.72 1.18 -15.10
N ILE A 226 -13.64 0.52 -14.76
CA ILE A 226 -12.82 0.82 -13.57
C ILE A 226 -11.57 1.57 -14.04
N ASP A 227 -11.44 2.84 -13.71
CA ASP A 227 -10.29 3.66 -14.07
C ASP A 227 -9.60 4.22 -12.82
N LEU A 228 -8.51 3.58 -12.43
CA LEU A 228 -7.70 4.00 -11.27
C LEU A 228 -6.61 5.01 -11.63
N VAL A 229 -6.50 5.40 -12.92
CA VAL A 229 -5.48 6.32 -13.43
C VAL A 229 -6.03 7.73 -13.55
N ASP A 230 -7.15 7.90 -14.25
CA ASP A 230 -7.69 9.21 -14.62
C ASP A 230 -9.03 9.53 -13.94
N ASN A 231 -9.68 8.56 -13.27
CA ASN A 231 -10.97 8.74 -12.60
C ASN A 231 -10.84 8.74 -11.07
N PRO A 232 -10.77 9.93 -10.42
CA PRO A 232 -10.74 10.02 -8.95
C PRO A 232 -11.95 9.40 -8.25
N THR A 233 -13.10 9.29 -8.91
CA THR A 233 -14.29 8.69 -8.31
C THR A 233 -14.08 7.21 -8.07
N ASP A 234 -13.57 6.47 -9.05
CA ASP A 234 -13.24 5.06 -8.91
C ASP A 234 -12.12 4.83 -7.90
N VAL A 235 -11.12 5.72 -7.90
CA VAL A 235 -10.02 5.68 -6.92
C VAL A 235 -10.54 5.77 -5.51
N ILE A 236 -11.40 6.76 -5.21
CA ILE A 236 -11.99 6.99 -3.87
C ILE A 236 -12.82 5.79 -3.45
N GLY A 237 -13.73 5.33 -4.32
CA GLY A 237 -14.56 4.16 -4.07
C GLY A 237 -13.74 2.90 -3.84
N SER A 238 -12.72 2.65 -4.67
CA SER A 238 -11.85 1.47 -4.57
C SER A 238 -11.01 1.46 -3.29
N VAL A 239 -10.46 2.61 -2.87
CA VAL A 239 -9.75 2.72 -1.59
C VAL A 239 -10.69 2.45 -0.42
N ALA A 240 -11.90 3.01 -0.43
CA ALA A 240 -12.90 2.76 0.61
C ALA A 240 -13.33 1.28 0.65
N SER A 241 -13.57 0.67 -0.51
CA SER A 241 -13.87 -0.76 -0.68
C SER A 241 -12.77 -1.65 -0.08
N TYR A 242 -11.49 -1.31 -0.37
CA TYR A 242 -10.33 -2.00 0.21
C TYR A 242 -10.36 -1.97 1.74
N PHE A 243 -10.50 -0.81 2.34
CA PHE A 243 -10.54 -0.67 3.80
C PHE A 243 -11.71 -1.45 4.43
N LYS A 244 -12.89 -1.38 3.83
CA LYS A 244 -14.06 -2.17 4.25
C LYS A 244 -13.76 -3.66 4.23
N ALA A 245 -13.16 -4.16 3.14
CA ALA A 245 -12.82 -5.58 2.97
C ALA A 245 -11.80 -6.07 4.00
N PHE A 246 -10.88 -5.19 4.45
CA PHE A 246 -9.92 -5.50 5.53
C PHE A 246 -10.48 -5.28 6.94
N GLY A 247 -11.75 -4.91 7.07
CA GLY A 247 -12.46 -4.83 8.35
C GLY A 247 -12.28 -3.49 9.06
N TRP A 248 -12.28 -2.40 8.30
CA TRP A 248 -12.44 -1.05 8.85
C TRP A 248 -13.70 -0.97 9.69
N GLN A 249 -13.60 -0.36 10.85
CA GLN A 249 -14.72 -0.17 11.77
C GLN A 249 -15.12 1.31 11.81
N PRO A 250 -16.32 1.66 11.34
CA PRO A 250 -16.80 3.03 11.35
C PRO A 250 -16.79 3.64 12.77
N GLY A 251 -16.38 4.90 12.88
CA GLY A 251 -16.34 5.62 14.14
C GLY A 251 -15.20 5.24 15.09
N MET A 252 -14.43 4.17 14.82
CA MET A 252 -13.28 3.81 15.64
C MET A 252 -12.08 4.69 15.28
N GLN A 253 -11.50 5.38 16.26
CA GLN A 253 -10.25 6.11 16.07
C GLN A 253 -9.09 5.14 15.73
N PRO A 254 -8.23 5.45 14.73
CA PRO A 254 -7.09 4.61 14.40
C PRO A 254 -6.04 4.54 15.51
N ILE A 255 -5.83 5.63 16.22
CA ILE A 255 -4.82 5.74 17.30
C ILE A 255 -5.36 6.54 18.48
N TYR A 256 -4.75 6.30 19.64
CA TYR A 256 -4.84 7.18 20.81
C TYR A 256 -3.43 7.59 21.26
N PRO A 257 -3.22 8.80 21.79
CA PRO A 257 -2.02 9.13 22.53
C PRO A 257 -1.82 8.15 23.70
N VAL A 258 -0.57 7.90 24.07
CA VAL A 258 -0.23 6.98 25.15
C VAL A 258 0.85 7.57 26.04
N GLY A 259 0.60 7.57 27.36
CA GLY A 259 1.61 7.80 28.40
C GLY A 259 2.07 6.50 29.04
N PHE A 260 3.05 6.58 29.91
CA PHE A 260 3.60 5.41 30.60
C PHE A 260 3.59 5.57 32.12
N ASP A 261 3.23 4.49 32.81
CA ASP A 261 3.53 4.30 34.23
C ASP A 261 4.83 3.51 34.32
N GLU A 262 5.93 4.22 34.49
CA GLU A 262 7.28 3.65 34.48
C GLU A 262 7.50 2.56 35.51
N ALA A 263 6.78 2.63 36.63
CA ALA A 263 6.89 1.62 37.71
C ALA A 263 6.32 0.24 37.31
N ARG A 264 5.37 0.22 36.37
CA ARG A 264 4.69 -0.99 35.89
C ARG A 264 5.02 -1.35 34.45
N LEU A 265 5.80 -0.52 33.73
CA LEU A 265 6.01 -0.63 32.31
C LEU A 265 6.71 -1.93 31.90
N LYS A 266 5.99 -2.75 31.15
CA LYS A 266 6.46 -4.00 30.52
C LYS A 266 6.62 -3.80 29.01
N LYS A 267 7.51 -2.88 28.62
CA LYS A 267 7.65 -2.41 27.24
C LYS A 267 7.88 -3.54 26.24
N GLU A 268 8.76 -4.49 26.53
CA GLU A 268 9.05 -5.63 25.65
C GLU A 268 7.82 -6.50 25.41
N VAL A 269 6.99 -6.71 26.42
CA VAL A 269 5.74 -7.48 26.31
C VAL A 269 4.76 -6.73 25.40
N LEU A 270 4.64 -5.42 25.58
CA LEU A 270 3.72 -4.58 24.80
C LEU A 270 4.13 -4.46 23.33
N LEU A 271 5.44 -4.47 23.04
CA LEU A 271 5.98 -4.37 21.68
C LEU A 271 6.08 -5.72 20.96
N ALA A 272 6.01 -6.86 21.68
CA ALA A 272 6.18 -8.18 21.08
C ALA A 272 5.18 -8.51 19.95
N PRO A 273 3.89 -8.09 20.01
CA PRO A 273 2.95 -8.31 18.92
C PRO A 273 3.15 -7.39 17.70
N ASP A 274 4.13 -6.49 17.73
CA ASP A 274 4.36 -5.46 16.70
C ASP A 274 3.09 -4.63 16.47
N ILE A 275 2.64 -4.50 15.23
CA ILE A 275 1.45 -3.72 14.84
C ILE A 275 0.11 -4.43 15.11
N LEU A 276 0.13 -5.66 15.63
CA LEU A 276 -1.10 -6.43 15.85
C LEU A 276 -1.80 -6.02 17.14
N PRO A 277 -3.02 -5.48 17.12
CA PRO A 277 -3.80 -5.21 18.31
C PRO A 277 -4.03 -6.49 19.13
N SER A 278 -3.44 -6.57 20.32
CA SER A 278 -3.37 -7.80 21.11
C SER A 278 -3.75 -7.63 22.58
N PHE A 279 -3.87 -6.39 23.07
CA PHE A 279 -4.14 -6.07 24.46
C PHE A 279 -5.50 -5.37 24.63
N SER A 280 -6.34 -5.82 25.56
CA SER A 280 -7.47 -4.99 26.01
C SER A 280 -6.95 -3.70 26.68
N ALA A 281 -7.79 -2.66 26.77
CA ALA A 281 -7.41 -1.42 27.47
C ALA A 281 -6.93 -1.69 28.89
N ASP A 282 -7.62 -2.58 29.64
CA ASP A 282 -7.22 -2.93 31.00
C ASP A 282 -5.87 -3.64 31.05
N SER A 283 -5.61 -4.62 30.16
CA SER A 283 -4.32 -5.31 30.11
C SER A 283 -3.17 -4.41 29.64
N PHE A 284 -3.48 -3.44 28.77
CA PHE A 284 -2.54 -2.43 28.30
C PHE A 284 -2.11 -1.50 29.46
N VAL A 285 -3.09 -1.03 30.26
CA VAL A 285 -2.84 -0.24 31.48
C VAL A 285 -2.13 -1.06 32.54
N ALA A 286 -2.52 -2.32 32.76
CA ALA A 286 -1.84 -3.20 33.71
C ALA A 286 -0.38 -3.47 33.34
N ALA A 287 -0.03 -3.37 32.06
CA ALA A 287 1.34 -3.45 31.56
C ALA A 287 2.08 -2.09 31.51
N GLY A 288 1.49 -1.04 32.08
CA GLY A 288 2.10 0.28 32.24
C GLY A 288 1.98 1.23 31.05
N ALA A 289 1.22 0.88 30.01
CA ALA A 289 0.89 1.81 28.92
C ALA A 289 -0.53 2.37 29.13
N VAL A 290 -0.66 3.68 29.23
CA VAL A 290 -1.91 4.36 29.59
C VAL A 290 -2.42 5.14 28.38
N PRO A 291 -3.41 4.64 27.63
CA PRO A 291 -4.01 5.39 26.53
C PRO A 291 -4.75 6.62 27.07
N GLU A 292 -4.72 7.71 26.32
CA GLU A 292 -5.38 8.96 26.75
C GLU A 292 -6.83 9.04 26.26
N GLY A 293 -7.62 9.85 26.91
CA GLY A 293 -8.99 10.19 26.55
C GLY A 293 -9.88 8.95 26.40
N GLU A 294 -10.52 8.79 25.24
CA GLU A 294 -11.40 7.66 24.93
C GLU A 294 -10.66 6.33 24.86
N GLY A 295 -9.34 6.36 24.67
CA GLY A 295 -8.50 5.16 24.63
C GLY A 295 -8.59 4.32 25.89
N LEU A 296 -8.80 4.93 27.09
CA LEU A 296 -9.03 4.23 28.35
C LEU A 296 -10.32 3.38 28.35
N ARG A 297 -11.28 3.73 27.52
CA ARG A 297 -12.59 3.04 27.41
C ARG A 297 -12.70 2.25 26.12
N HIS A 298 -11.60 2.09 25.38
CA HIS A 298 -11.60 1.37 24.12
C HIS A 298 -12.02 -0.10 24.34
N LYS A 299 -13.07 -0.52 23.63
CA LYS A 299 -13.64 -1.87 23.79
C LYS A 299 -12.93 -2.95 22.95
N GLY A 300 -12.09 -2.53 22.00
CA GLY A 300 -11.31 -3.42 21.15
C GLY A 300 -9.94 -3.75 21.75
N LEU A 301 -9.10 -4.33 20.90
CA LEU A 301 -7.70 -4.57 21.23
C LEU A 301 -6.83 -3.40 20.75
N LEU A 302 -5.76 -3.14 21.50
CA LEU A 302 -4.74 -2.13 21.25
C LEU A 302 -3.39 -2.79 20.98
N ALA A 303 -2.53 -2.12 20.22
CA ALA A 303 -1.11 -2.41 20.06
C ALA A 303 -0.28 -1.20 20.49
N LEU A 304 0.83 -1.41 21.18
CA LEU A 304 1.80 -0.34 21.40
C LEU A 304 2.64 -0.16 20.12
N ILE A 305 2.49 0.98 19.49
CA ILE A 305 3.24 1.33 18.27
C ILE A 305 4.42 2.20 18.66
N GLU A 306 5.63 1.75 18.30
CA GLU A 306 6.86 2.49 18.48
C GLU A 306 7.36 3.05 17.15
N LEU A 307 7.67 4.34 17.14
CA LEU A 307 8.25 5.05 16.00
C LEU A 307 9.61 5.61 16.43
N GLN A 308 10.69 4.93 16.04
CA GLN A 308 12.06 5.32 16.34
C GLN A 308 12.40 6.68 15.70
N ASN A 309 13.08 7.54 16.43
CA ASN A 309 13.49 8.89 15.99
C ASN A 309 15.01 9.01 15.76
N GLY A 310 15.67 7.93 15.34
CA GLY A 310 17.14 7.86 15.24
C GLY A 310 17.78 7.42 16.55
N ALA A 311 19.10 7.53 16.65
CA ALA A 311 19.85 7.10 17.83
C ALA A 311 19.76 8.11 19.00
N ASP A 312 19.55 9.39 18.67
CA ASP A 312 19.74 10.49 19.64
C ASP A 312 18.44 11.09 20.17
N ALA A 313 17.29 10.54 19.78
CA ALA A 313 15.99 11.04 20.24
C ALA A 313 15.07 9.91 20.70
N ALA A 314 14.27 10.21 21.74
CA ALA A 314 13.28 9.27 22.24
C ALA A 314 12.26 8.88 21.16
N PRO A 315 11.87 7.60 21.10
CA PRO A 315 10.79 7.16 20.20
C PRO A 315 9.47 7.87 20.49
N THR A 316 8.64 7.99 19.46
CA THR A 316 7.24 8.38 19.59
C THR A 316 6.39 7.13 19.76
N TYR A 317 5.41 7.17 20.67
CA TYR A 317 4.52 6.04 20.93
C TYR A 317 3.06 6.43 20.74
N VAL A 318 2.27 5.51 20.21
CA VAL A 318 0.81 5.61 20.14
C VAL A 318 0.16 4.26 20.42
N ALA A 319 -1.06 4.27 20.91
CA ALA A 319 -1.90 3.08 21.04
C ALA A 319 -2.68 2.89 19.73
N GLY A 320 -2.28 1.92 18.91
CA GLY A 320 -2.94 1.59 17.64
C GLY A 320 -4.13 0.66 17.84
N THR A 321 -5.24 0.97 17.19
CA THR A 321 -6.48 0.18 17.22
C THR A 321 -6.55 -0.79 16.04
N ARG A 322 -7.70 -1.46 15.88
CA ARG A 322 -8.02 -2.25 14.69
C ARG A 322 -7.94 -1.42 13.41
N ASN A 323 -8.39 -0.15 13.42
CA ASN A 323 -8.33 0.69 12.22
C ASN A 323 -6.91 1.10 11.86
N PHE A 324 -6.03 1.31 12.83
CA PHE A 324 -4.60 1.46 12.55
C PHE A 324 -4.03 0.23 11.85
N TYR A 325 -4.34 -0.96 12.38
CA TYR A 325 -3.91 -2.20 11.74
C TYR A 325 -4.45 -2.35 10.32
N VAL A 326 -5.71 -1.94 10.05
CA VAL A 326 -6.28 -1.96 8.70
C VAL A 326 -5.50 -1.07 7.74
N ILE A 327 -5.04 0.12 8.18
CA ILE A 327 -4.17 0.97 7.34
C ILE A 327 -2.86 0.24 7.00
N THR A 328 -2.27 -0.48 7.96
CA THR A 328 -1.04 -1.26 7.70
C THR A 328 -1.24 -2.42 6.73
N ARG A 329 -2.48 -2.79 6.40
CA ARG A 329 -2.75 -3.81 5.36
C ARG A 329 -2.46 -3.28 3.96
N TYR A 330 -2.51 -1.98 3.76
CA TYR A 330 -2.10 -1.33 2.51
C TYR A 330 -0.59 -1.45 2.29
N ASN A 331 0.16 -1.16 3.35
CA ASN A 331 1.60 -1.33 3.41
C ASN A 331 1.99 -1.72 4.85
N TRP A 332 2.67 -2.88 5.04
CA TRP A 332 3.01 -3.45 6.35
C TRP A 332 4.09 -2.62 7.06
N SER A 333 3.70 -1.43 7.51
CA SER A 333 4.60 -0.48 8.19
C SER A 333 3.81 0.48 9.07
N SER A 334 4.19 0.57 10.35
CA SER A 334 3.66 1.58 11.28
C SER A 334 4.00 3.00 10.82
N TYR A 335 5.18 3.21 10.24
CA TYR A 335 5.60 4.51 9.70
C TYR A 335 4.72 4.96 8.53
N TYR A 336 4.39 4.03 7.65
CA TYR A 336 3.45 4.28 6.55
C TYR A 336 2.06 4.67 7.08
N ALA A 337 1.51 3.85 7.98
CA ALA A 337 0.18 4.11 8.54
C ALA A 337 0.09 5.47 9.24
N MET A 338 1.12 5.83 10.03
CA MET A 338 1.20 7.17 10.62
C MET A 338 1.32 8.28 9.58
N SER A 339 2.07 8.08 8.49
CA SER A 339 2.15 9.10 7.42
C SER A 339 0.82 9.32 6.72
N VAL A 340 0.02 8.27 6.53
CA VAL A 340 -1.35 8.37 5.99
C VAL A 340 -2.22 9.19 6.94
N LEU A 341 -2.19 8.88 8.24
CA LEU A 341 -2.96 9.61 9.26
C LEU A 341 -2.54 11.08 9.33
N ASP A 342 -1.24 11.34 9.45
CA ASP A 342 -0.72 12.69 9.57
C ASP A 342 -1.04 13.54 8.33
N LEU A 343 -0.84 12.98 7.11
CA LEU A 343 -1.15 13.71 5.89
C LEU A 343 -2.64 14.02 5.78
N GLY A 344 -3.50 13.04 6.07
CA GLY A 344 -4.95 13.23 6.04
C GLY A 344 -5.40 14.34 6.99
N GLN A 345 -4.87 14.36 8.22
CA GLN A 345 -5.16 15.40 9.22
C GLN A 345 -4.64 16.78 8.80
N GLU A 346 -3.41 16.88 8.29
CA GLU A 346 -2.84 18.15 7.81
C GLU A 346 -3.63 18.73 6.63
N VAL A 347 -4.07 17.86 5.70
CA VAL A 347 -4.95 18.30 4.60
C VAL A 347 -6.30 18.77 5.12
N LYS A 348 -6.91 18.03 6.07
CA LYS A 348 -8.18 18.42 6.69
C LYS A 348 -8.07 19.76 7.41
N ALA A 349 -7.04 19.94 8.22
CA ALA A 349 -6.80 21.22 8.90
C ALA A 349 -6.58 22.38 7.93
N ALA A 350 -5.93 22.14 6.79
CA ALA A 350 -5.74 23.14 5.73
C ALA A 350 -7.04 23.43 4.92
N MET A 351 -8.04 22.56 4.99
CA MET A 351 -9.37 22.82 4.40
C MET A 351 -10.22 23.77 5.24
N GLU A 352 -9.96 23.83 6.55
CA GLU A 352 -10.70 24.65 7.52
C GLU A 352 -10.18 26.10 7.62
N GLN A 353 -9.02 26.38 6.99
CA GLN A 353 -8.42 27.71 6.88
C GLN A 353 -8.89 28.44 5.62
#